data_21bcc39e32ff33a30e29e40e785d96c5
#
_entry.id   21bcc39e32ff33a30e29e40e785d96c5
#
_cell.length_a   1.000
_cell.length_b   1.000
_cell.length_c   1.000
_cell.angle_alpha   90.00
_cell.angle_beta   90.00
_cell.angle_gamma   90.00
#
_symmetry.space_group_name_H-M   'P 1'
#
loop_
_entity.id
_entity.type
_entity.pdbx_description
1 polymer ?
#
loop_
_entity_poly.entity_id
_entity_poly.type
_entity_poly.pdbx_seq_one_letter_code
_entity_poly.pdbx_strand_id
1 'polypeptide(L)'
;MMADTSLEAYDPDSMATLRHRVYETIKDCPVLSNRDLARILGREPSTISGRTNELCDLGLIRAWDTKKDPTTGKKVKIWEAVA
;
A
#
# COMPACT_ATOMS: atom_id res chain seq x y z
N MET A 1 -14.47 -26.61 -10.28
CA MET A 1 -13.26 -26.60 -9.76
C MET A 1 -12.52 -25.38 -9.89
N MET A 2 -12.63 -24.72 -10.94
CA MET A 2 -11.93 -23.48 -11.09
C MET A 2 -12.37 -22.48 -10.05
N ALA A 3 -13.63 -22.55 -9.66
CA ALA A 3 -14.13 -21.65 -8.64
C ALA A 3 -13.39 -21.82 -7.32
N ASP A 4 -13.12 -23.05 -6.97
CA ASP A 4 -12.40 -23.31 -5.73
C ASP A 4 -11.01 -22.77 -5.79
N THR A 5 -10.34 -22.95 -6.91
CA THR A 5 -9.01 -22.42 -7.10
C THR A 5 -9.01 -20.91 -7.01
N SER A 6 -10.00 -20.27 -7.60
CA SER A 6 -10.09 -18.83 -7.53
C SER A 6 -10.29 -18.34 -6.10
N LEU A 7 -11.13 -19.04 -5.34
CA LEU A 7 -11.34 -18.66 -3.95
C LEU A 7 -10.07 -18.80 -3.13
N GLU A 8 -9.32 -19.85 -3.38
CA GLU A 8 -8.05 -20.02 -2.68
C GLU A 8 -7.05 -18.96 -3.04
N ALA A 9 -7.04 -18.55 -4.30
CA ALA A 9 -6.13 -17.52 -4.75
C ALA A 9 -6.51 -16.16 -4.19
N TYR A 10 -7.78 -15.95 -3.91
CA TYR A 10 -8.25 -14.69 -3.37
C TYR A 10 -8.39 -14.81 -1.86
N ASP A 11 -7.33 -14.47 -1.15
CA ASP A 11 -7.31 -14.43 0.30
C ASP A 11 -7.09 -12.97 0.70
N PRO A 12 -8.09 -12.30 1.29
CA PRO A 12 -7.95 -10.89 1.61
C PRO A 12 -6.83 -10.61 2.62
N ASP A 13 -6.38 -11.64 3.33
CA ASP A 13 -5.29 -11.49 4.29
C ASP A 13 -3.94 -11.86 3.72
N SER A 14 -3.87 -12.35 2.47
CA SER A 14 -2.58 -12.70 1.88
C SER A 14 -1.77 -11.45 1.58
N MET A 15 -0.45 -11.61 1.59
CA MET A 15 0.45 -10.49 1.30
C MET A 15 0.28 -10.00 -0.13
N ALA A 16 0.03 -10.92 -1.07
CA ALA A 16 -0.16 -10.54 -2.46
C ALA A 16 -1.43 -9.71 -2.64
N THR A 17 -2.52 -10.10 -1.98
CA THR A 17 -3.78 -9.35 -2.04
C THR A 17 -3.60 -7.99 -1.38
N LEU A 18 -2.94 -7.94 -0.23
CA LEU A 18 -2.71 -6.68 0.46
C LEU A 18 -1.86 -5.75 -0.40
N ARG A 19 -0.81 -6.28 -1.03
CA ARG A 19 0.04 -5.48 -1.91
C ARG A 19 -0.78 -4.86 -3.04
N HIS A 20 -1.68 -5.64 -3.64
CA HIS A 20 -2.54 -5.12 -4.69
C HIS A 20 -3.45 -4.00 -4.16
N ARG A 21 -4.03 -4.18 -2.98
CA ARG A 21 -4.91 -3.18 -2.38
C ARG A 21 -4.13 -1.90 -2.07
N VAL A 22 -2.91 -2.03 -1.58
CA VAL A 22 -2.04 -0.86 -1.34
C VAL A 22 -1.80 -0.12 -2.64
N TYR A 23 -1.47 -0.83 -3.71
CA TYR A 23 -1.23 -0.22 -5.00
C TYR A 23 -2.46 0.53 -5.51
N GLU A 24 -3.64 -0.10 -5.47
CA GLU A 24 -4.86 0.52 -5.94
C GLU A 24 -5.22 1.76 -5.12
N THR A 25 -5.01 1.70 -3.83
CA THR A 25 -5.28 2.84 -2.95
C THR A 25 -4.37 4.01 -3.25
N ILE A 26 -3.08 3.74 -3.48
CA ILE A 26 -2.13 4.78 -3.87
C ILE A 26 -2.49 5.39 -5.21
N LYS A 27 -2.90 4.56 -6.15
CA LYS A 27 -3.26 5.01 -7.49
C LYS A 27 -4.45 5.97 -7.43
N ASP A 28 -5.41 5.68 -6.55
CA ASP A 28 -6.58 6.53 -6.41
C ASP A 28 -6.29 7.82 -5.63
N CYS A 29 -5.31 7.78 -4.75
CA CYS A 29 -5.03 8.91 -3.87
C CYS A 29 -3.52 9.05 -3.66
N PRO A 30 -2.82 9.83 -4.51
CA PRO A 30 -1.36 9.88 -4.46
C PRO A 30 -0.80 10.81 -3.40
N VAL A 31 -1.53 11.04 -2.32
CA VAL A 31 -1.05 11.88 -1.21
C VAL A 31 -1.02 11.10 0.10
N LEU A 32 -1.03 9.77 0.01
CA LEU A 32 -1.08 8.93 1.21
C LEU A 32 0.33 8.50 1.62
N SER A 33 0.57 8.53 2.92
CA SER A 33 1.78 7.98 3.53
C SER A 33 1.51 6.54 3.95
N ASN A 34 2.56 5.85 4.40
CA ASN A 34 2.38 4.49 4.92
C ASN A 34 1.41 4.46 6.10
N ARG A 35 1.46 5.46 6.97
CA ARG A 35 0.55 5.52 8.10
C ARG A 35 -0.90 5.71 7.65
N ASP A 36 -1.11 6.55 6.63
CA ASP A 36 -2.45 6.74 6.08
C ASP A 36 -2.98 5.43 5.50
N LEU A 37 -2.14 4.73 4.74
CA LEU A 37 -2.51 3.45 4.15
C LEU A 37 -2.84 2.42 5.23
N ALA A 38 -2.06 2.41 6.30
CA ALA A 38 -2.30 1.49 7.42
C ALA A 38 -3.68 1.75 8.03
N ARG A 39 -4.02 3.02 8.21
CA ARG A 39 -5.31 3.38 8.76
C ARG A 39 -6.45 3.01 7.83
N ILE A 40 -6.31 3.33 6.55
CA ILE A 40 -7.35 3.06 5.56
C ILE A 40 -7.59 1.57 5.41
N LEU A 41 -6.53 0.79 5.37
CA LEU A 41 -6.62 -0.64 5.11
C LEU A 41 -6.73 -1.48 6.38
N GLY A 42 -6.65 -0.85 7.55
CA GLY A 42 -6.77 -1.57 8.82
C GLY A 42 -5.62 -2.51 9.09
N ARG A 43 -4.41 -2.08 8.78
CA ARG A 43 -3.20 -2.90 8.95
C ARG A 43 -2.15 -2.14 9.75
N GLU A 44 -1.18 -2.89 10.28
CA GLU A 44 -0.07 -2.28 10.99
C GLU A 44 0.83 -1.51 10.02
N PRO A 45 1.39 -0.36 10.43
CA PRO A 45 2.27 0.39 9.55
C PRO A 45 3.48 -0.40 9.05
N SER A 46 4.02 -1.30 9.88
CA SER A 46 5.17 -2.11 9.45
C SER A 46 4.77 -3.07 8.33
N THR A 47 3.56 -3.61 8.36
CA THR A 47 3.06 -4.48 7.30
C THR A 47 2.91 -3.68 6.01
N ILE A 48 2.41 -2.46 6.09
CA ILE A 48 2.27 -1.58 4.93
C ILE A 48 3.65 -1.23 4.37
N SER A 49 4.63 -0.94 5.24
CA SER A 49 5.98 -0.63 4.79
C SER A 49 6.57 -1.75 3.94
N GLY A 50 6.34 -2.99 4.35
CA GLY A 50 6.77 -4.13 3.54
C GLY A 50 6.14 -4.13 2.17
N ARG A 51 4.86 -3.80 2.08
CA ARG A 51 4.15 -3.80 0.80
C ARG A 51 4.58 -2.63 -0.08
N THR A 52 4.77 -1.43 0.49
CA THR A 52 5.22 -0.30 -0.31
C THR A 52 6.66 -0.50 -0.78
N ASN A 53 7.52 -1.10 0.03
CA ASN A 53 8.87 -1.44 -0.41
C ASN A 53 8.84 -2.40 -1.60
N GLU A 54 8.00 -3.41 -1.55
CA GLU A 54 7.87 -4.36 -2.66
C GLU A 54 7.39 -3.67 -3.93
N LEU A 55 6.41 -2.78 -3.80
CA LEU A 55 5.88 -2.05 -4.95
C LEU A 55 6.94 -1.12 -5.54
N CYS A 56 7.75 -0.49 -4.70
CA CYS A 56 8.87 0.33 -5.18
C CYS A 56 9.88 -0.53 -5.94
N ASP A 57 10.22 -1.69 -5.39
CA ASP A 57 11.18 -2.59 -6.03
C ASP A 57 10.67 -3.08 -7.38
N LEU A 58 9.36 -3.26 -7.50
CA LEU A 58 8.74 -3.66 -8.76
C LEU A 58 8.58 -2.49 -9.73
N GLY A 59 8.88 -1.28 -9.31
CA GLY A 59 8.74 -0.10 -10.15
C GLY A 59 7.31 0.37 -10.36
N LEU A 60 6.41 -0.03 -9.48
CA LEU A 60 4.99 0.29 -9.62
C LEU A 60 4.57 1.55 -8.90
N ILE A 61 5.31 1.95 -7.87
CA ILE A 61 5.08 3.20 -7.16
C ILE A 61 6.41 3.89 -6.90
N ARG A 62 6.35 5.17 -6.58
CA ARG A 62 7.54 5.92 -6.17
C ARG A 62 7.13 6.96 -5.13
N ALA A 63 8.08 7.33 -4.28
CA ALA A 63 7.91 8.49 -3.41
C ALA A 63 8.11 9.72 -4.27
N TRP A 64 7.11 10.58 -4.32
CA TRP A 64 7.21 11.77 -5.18
C TRP A 64 7.25 13.07 -4.39
N ASP A 65 6.93 13.00 -3.09
CA ASP A 65 6.95 14.16 -2.23
C ASP A 65 6.88 13.70 -0.78
N THR A 66 6.85 14.64 0.12
CA THR A 66 6.66 14.39 1.55
C THR A 66 5.54 15.27 2.05
N LYS A 67 4.98 14.89 3.19
CA LYS A 67 4.04 15.73 3.91
C LYS A 67 4.27 15.57 5.40
N LYS A 68 3.75 16.50 6.18
CA LYS A 68 3.86 16.42 7.62
C LYS A 68 2.80 15.47 8.17
N ASP A 69 3.25 14.50 8.97
CA ASP A 69 2.35 13.58 9.64
C ASP A 69 1.73 14.31 10.84
N PRO A 70 0.41 14.47 10.88
CA PRO A 70 -0.23 15.18 11.99
C PRO A 70 -0.05 14.50 13.34
N THR A 71 0.21 13.19 13.34
CA THR A 71 0.37 12.44 14.58
C THR A 71 1.74 12.68 15.21
N THR A 72 2.80 12.65 14.41
CA THR A 72 4.17 12.76 14.93
C THR A 72 4.80 14.10 14.64
N GLY A 73 4.25 14.88 13.72
CA GLY A 73 4.84 16.13 13.28
C GLY A 73 6.05 15.98 12.38
N LYS A 74 6.40 14.76 12.00
CA LYS A 74 7.56 14.50 11.16
C LYS A 74 7.15 14.44 9.70
N LYS A 75 8.11 14.70 8.80
CA LYS A 75 7.87 14.55 7.38
C LYS A 75 7.87 13.07 7.03
N VAL A 76 6.90 12.67 6.23
CA VAL A 76 6.77 11.28 5.77
C VAL A 76 6.59 11.29 4.26
N LYS A 77 7.08 10.22 3.62
CA LYS A 77 6.95 10.06 2.17
C LYS A 77 5.50 9.84 1.79
N ILE A 78 5.12 10.41 0.65
CA ILE A 78 3.85 10.09 0.02
C ILE A 78 4.15 9.48 -1.34
N TRP A 79 3.23 8.62 -1.79
CA TRP A 79 3.48 7.73 -2.91
C TRP A 79 2.59 8.08 -4.09
N GLU A 80 3.06 7.79 -5.29
CA GLU A 80 2.23 7.82 -6.48
C GLU A 80 2.51 6.58 -7.31
N ALA A 81 1.52 6.18 -8.09
CA ALA A 81 1.68 5.07 -9.01
C ALA A 81 2.49 5.52 -10.21
N VAL A 82 3.42 4.66 -10.63
CA VAL A 82 4.18 4.87 -11.84
C VAL A 82 3.36 4.25 -12.95
N ALA A 83 2.81 5.06 -13.76
CA ALA A 83 1.80 4.67 -14.70
C ALA A 83 1.95 3.56 -15.61
#